data_5ed9585408102d7a7225e59f961f6aeb
#
_entry.id   5ed9585408102d7a7225e59f961f6aeb
#
_cell.length_a   1.000
_cell.length_b   1.000
_cell.length_c   1.000
_cell.angle_alpha   90.00
_cell.angle_beta   90.00
_cell.angle_gamma   90.00
#
_symmetry.space_group_name_H-M   'P 1'
#
loop_
_entity.id
_entity.type
_entity.pdbx_description
1 polymer ?
#
loop_
_entity_poly.entity_id
_entity_poly.type
_entity_poly.pdbx_seq_one_letter_code
_entity_poly.pdbx_strand_id
1 'polypeptide(L)'
;MADVRLKREARKERSFTGKRPPRFAPAGQSTQMIVGADGADDTTILGTSTRLYSSYRLKRVYYSAFSPIPDSSAALPLIKPPLMREHRLYQADWLLRFYGFELGEIASATKGGHLDLEIDPKLAWALANRHRFPVDVNRAERELLLRIPGVGTKSVGRILATRRHRALRYEDLRRMGVNLKQARPFLTALDWRPRGLDAADLRARFAPPPEQLQLI
;
A
#
# COMPACT_ATOMS: atom_id res chain seq x y z
N MET A 1 22.98 1.95 9.55
CA MET A 1 22.45 1.24 8.36
C MET A 1 23.50 1.09 7.26
N ALA A 2 24.22 2.14 6.88
CA ALA A 2 25.30 2.06 5.89
C ALA A 2 26.39 1.03 6.26
N ASP A 3 26.84 1.02 7.51
CA ASP A 3 27.88 0.10 8.00
C ASP A 3 27.47 -1.38 7.86
N VAL A 4 26.22 -1.72 8.14
CA VAL A 4 25.69 -3.09 7.96
C VAL A 4 25.68 -3.49 6.48
N ARG A 5 25.34 -2.56 5.59
CA ARG A 5 25.38 -2.79 4.15
C ARG A 5 26.80 -3.05 3.67
N LEU A 6 27.75 -2.18 4.04
CA LEU A 6 29.17 -2.31 3.68
C LEU A 6 29.74 -3.63 4.17
N LYS A 7 29.46 -4.03 5.41
CA LYS A 7 29.91 -5.33 5.98
C LYS A 7 29.30 -6.53 5.21
N ARG A 8 28.08 -6.42 4.71
CA ARG A 8 27.45 -7.47 3.88
C ARG A 8 28.09 -7.57 2.49
N GLU A 9 28.43 -6.43 1.88
CA GLU A 9 29.07 -6.35 0.56
C GLU A 9 30.52 -6.84 0.64
N ALA A 10 31.33 -6.33 1.57
CA ALA A 10 32.72 -6.76 1.80
C ALA A 10 32.86 -8.26 2.09
N ARG A 11 31.85 -8.87 2.70
CA ARG A 11 31.87 -10.32 2.99
C ARG A 11 31.45 -11.18 1.81
N LYS A 12 30.75 -10.61 0.82
CA LYS A 12 30.50 -11.28 -0.47
C LYS A 12 31.78 -11.37 -1.33
N GLU A 13 32.62 -10.33 -1.28
CA GLU A 13 33.84 -10.26 -2.06
C GLU A 13 34.95 -11.19 -1.52
N ARG A 14 34.96 -11.47 -0.22
CA ARG A 14 35.97 -12.36 0.43
C ARG A 14 35.74 -13.86 0.24
N SER A 15 34.73 -14.26 -0.52
CA SER A 15 34.29 -15.66 -0.62
C SER A 15 34.95 -16.40 -1.78
N PHE A 16 36.31 -16.56 -1.77
CA PHE A 16 36.98 -17.33 -2.82
C PHE A 16 37.80 -18.56 -2.32
N THR A 17 37.68 -18.98 -1.09
CA THR A 17 38.36 -20.16 -0.57
C THR A 17 37.40 -21.11 0.15
N GLY A 18 36.87 -22.06 -0.57
CA GLY A 18 36.40 -23.40 -0.12
C GLY A 18 35.15 -23.49 0.74
N LYS A 19 34.96 -22.73 1.81
CA LYS A 19 33.74 -22.72 2.65
C LYS A 19 33.15 -21.34 2.68
N ARG A 20 31.89 -21.22 2.23
CA ARG A 20 31.15 -19.94 2.30
C ARG A 20 31.07 -19.48 3.77
N PRO A 21 31.63 -18.32 4.14
CA PRO A 21 31.51 -17.81 5.50
C PRO A 21 30.02 -17.60 5.85
N PRO A 22 29.66 -17.75 7.12
CA PRO A 22 28.29 -17.51 7.54
C PRO A 22 27.84 -16.10 7.14
N ARG A 23 26.63 -16.00 6.59
CA ARG A 23 26.08 -14.70 6.12
C ARG A 23 25.95 -13.74 7.30
N PHE A 24 26.56 -12.57 7.19
CA PHE A 24 26.29 -11.50 8.15
C PHE A 24 24.85 -10.96 7.95
N ALA A 25 24.07 -10.86 9.03
CA ALA A 25 22.66 -10.46 9.03
C ALA A 25 21.82 -11.19 7.93
N PRO A 26 21.69 -12.54 7.99
CA PRO A 26 21.00 -13.32 6.96
C PRO A 26 19.51 -12.95 6.82
N ALA A 27 18.88 -12.55 7.92
CA ALA A 27 17.48 -12.07 7.93
C ALA A 27 17.30 -10.70 7.27
N GLY A 28 18.38 -9.95 7.04
CA GLY A 28 18.34 -8.59 6.49
C GLY A 28 18.27 -7.53 7.58
N GLN A 29 17.84 -6.32 7.20
CA GLN A 29 17.64 -5.18 8.10
C GLN A 29 16.22 -4.72 8.05
N SER A 30 15.70 -4.26 9.17
CA SER A 30 14.45 -3.53 9.28
C SER A 30 14.64 -2.32 10.19
N THR A 31 13.73 -1.38 10.15
CA THR A 31 13.69 -0.21 11.03
C THR A 31 12.27 0.10 11.43
N GLN A 32 12.11 1.00 12.38
CA GLN A 32 10.83 1.52 12.85
C GLN A 32 10.82 3.03 12.72
N MET A 33 9.68 3.58 12.36
CA MET A 33 9.38 5.02 12.36
C MET A 33 8.24 5.28 13.32
N ILE A 34 8.41 6.28 14.16
CA ILE A 34 7.37 6.71 15.10
C ILE A 34 6.54 7.79 14.41
N VAL A 35 5.32 7.44 14.06
CA VAL A 35 4.40 8.30 13.30
C VAL A 35 3.77 9.32 14.23
N GLY A 36 3.88 10.61 13.88
CA GLY A 36 3.30 11.69 14.64
C GLY A 36 4.13 12.11 15.86
N ALA A 37 5.39 11.70 15.97
CA ALA A 37 6.34 12.24 16.95
C ALA A 37 6.92 13.60 16.50
N ASP A 38 6.78 13.92 15.23
CA ASP A 38 7.20 15.18 14.60
C ASP A 38 6.11 15.67 13.63
N GLY A 39 6.38 16.78 12.93
CA GLY A 39 5.47 17.38 11.94
C GLY A 39 5.47 16.70 10.57
N ALA A 40 6.13 15.54 10.40
CA ALA A 40 6.22 14.88 9.10
C ALA A 40 4.85 14.40 8.61
N ASP A 41 4.52 14.74 7.37
CA ASP A 41 3.36 14.21 6.67
C ASP A 41 3.60 12.76 6.19
N ASP A 42 2.53 12.08 5.75
CA ASP A 42 2.60 10.68 5.34
C ASP A 42 3.40 10.48 4.06
N THR A 43 3.39 11.48 3.15
CA THR A 43 4.18 11.45 1.92
C THR A 43 5.68 11.49 2.23
N THR A 44 6.09 12.34 3.18
CA THR A 44 7.47 12.42 3.67
C THR A 44 7.92 11.11 4.32
N ILE A 45 7.07 10.51 5.15
CA ILE A 45 7.32 9.20 5.79
C ILE A 45 7.50 8.10 4.74
N LEU A 46 6.58 8.01 3.76
CA LEU A 46 6.65 7.02 2.68
C LEU A 46 7.86 7.26 1.76
N GLY A 47 8.20 8.51 1.48
CA GLY A 47 9.40 8.88 0.72
C GLY A 47 10.68 8.42 1.41
N THR A 48 10.75 8.59 2.72
CA THR A 48 11.87 8.09 3.53
C THR A 48 11.92 6.56 3.51
N SER A 49 10.78 5.87 3.64
CA SER A 49 10.70 4.41 3.53
C SER A 49 11.18 3.91 2.17
N THR A 50 10.77 4.56 1.09
CA THR A 50 11.17 4.21 -0.28
C THR A 50 12.69 4.34 -0.46
N ARG A 51 13.30 5.42 0.06
CA ARG A 51 14.76 5.57 0.07
C ARG A 51 15.47 4.50 0.88
N LEU A 52 14.93 4.12 2.03
CA LEU A 52 15.49 3.06 2.86
C LEU A 52 15.44 1.70 2.15
N TYR A 53 14.37 1.39 1.43
CA TYR A 53 14.27 0.17 0.62
C TYR A 53 15.26 0.16 -0.54
N SER A 54 15.35 1.24 -1.30
CA SER A 54 16.21 1.33 -2.49
C SER A 54 17.70 1.41 -2.12
N SER A 55 18.08 2.33 -1.21
CA SER A 55 19.47 2.62 -0.90
C SER A 55 20.09 1.61 0.07
N TYR A 56 19.34 1.13 1.07
CA TYR A 56 19.87 0.24 2.11
C TYR A 56 19.32 -1.19 2.02
N ARG A 57 18.44 -1.47 1.06
CA ARG A 57 17.81 -2.79 0.85
C ARG A 57 17.17 -3.34 2.13
N LEU A 58 16.49 -2.48 2.87
CA LEU A 58 15.75 -2.90 4.05
C LEU A 58 14.70 -3.94 3.68
N LYS A 59 14.46 -4.86 4.60
CA LYS A 59 13.37 -5.86 4.48
C LYS A 59 12.03 -5.24 4.76
N ARG A 60 11.97 -4.37 5.79
CA ARG A 60 10.73 -3.75 6.24
C ARG A 60 10.99 -2.47 7.02
N VAL A 61 10.11 -1.51 6.85
CA VAL A 61 9.92 -0.38 7.75
C VAL A 61 8.66 -0.68 8.55
N TYR A 62 8.75 -0.55 9.87
CA TYR A 62 7.61 -0.63 10.78
C TYR A 62 7.14 0.78 11.09
N TYR A 63 5.84 0.96 11.18
CA TYR A 63 5.22 2.22 11.57
C TYR A 63 4.54 2.01 12.92
N SER A 64 4.78 2.92 13.87
CA SER A 64 4.13 2.91 15.18
C SER A 64 3.61 4.28 15.49
N ALA A 65 2.36 4.39 15.86
CA ALA A 65 1.79 5.64 16.32
C ALA A 65 2.53 6.12 17.59
N PHE A 66 2.90 7.40 17.62
CA PHE A 66 3.47 8.02 18.79
C PHE A 66 2.52 7.90 19.98
N SER A 67 3.05 7.57 21.15
CA SER A 67 2.31 7.55 22.40
C SER A 67 2.93 8.56 23.35
N PRO A 68 2.22 9.66 23.69
CA PRO A 68 2.72 10.63 24.66
C PRO A 68 3.05 9.97 26.00
N ILE A 69 4.16 10.38 26.61
CA ILE A 69 4.58 9.94 27.94
C ILE A 69 4.56 11.16 28.89
N PRO A 70 4.23 10.95 30.17
CA PRO A 70 4.37 12.01 31.18
C PRO A 70 5.80 12.57 31.22
N ASP A 71 5.93 13.84 31.49
CA ASP A 71 7.22 14.52 31.64
C ASP A 71 8.15 14.44 30.44
N SER A 72 7.57 14.26 29.23
CA SER A 72 8.33 14.26 27.99
C SER A 72 8.88 15.65 27.64
N SER A 73 9.89 15.69 26.77
CA SER A 73 10.42 16.94 26.23
C SER A 73 9.30 17.79 25.60
N ALA A 74 9.34 19.12 25.84
CA ALA A 74 8.44 20.07 25.21
C ALA A 74 8.46 20.08 23.67
N ALA A 75 9.48 19.45 23.05
CA ALA A 75 9.58 19.27 21.62
C ALA A 75 8.68 18.13 21.08
N LEU A 76 8.14 17.28 21.95
CA LEU A 76 7.26 16.19 21.54
C LEU A 76 5.78 16.61 21.63
N PRO A 77 4.93 16.12 20.70
CA PRO A 77 3.52 16.46 20.73
C PRO A 77 2.79 15.85 21.95
N LEU A 78 1.79 16.54 22.44
CA LEU A 78 0.98 16.08 23.58
C LEU A 78 -0.16 15.15 23.15
N ILE A 79 -0.44 15.07 21.85
CA ILE A 79 -1.60 14.35 21.30
C ILE A 79 -1.13 13.14 20.52
N LYS A 80 -1.74 12.00 20.80
CA LYS A 80 -1.53 10.77 20.05
C LYS A 80 -2.17 10.88 18.66
N PRO A 81 -1.45 10.52 17.56
CA PRO A 81 -2.06 10.47 16.24
C PRO A 81 -3.13 9.37 16.16
N PRO A 82 -4.13 9.51 15.28
CA PRO A 82 -5.13 8.46 15.06
C PRO A 82 -4.46 7.13 14.66
N LEU A 83 -4.84 6.03 15.29
CA LEU A 83 -4.32 4.69 14.97
C LEU A 83 -4.54 4.32 13.50
N MET A 84 -5.61 4.81 12.89
CA MET A 84 -5.90 4.62 11.47
C MET A 84 -4.78 5.16 10.57
N ARG A 85 -4.05 6.22 10.98
CA ARG A 85 -2.90 6.75 10.22
C ARG A 85 -1.79 5.71 10.07
N GLU A 86 -1.49 4.98 11.14
CA GLU A 86 -0.53 3.86 11.10
C GLU A 86 -0.99 2.78 10.11
N HIS A 87 -2.25 2.38 10.17
CA HIS A 87 -2.81 1.38 9.26
C HIS A 87 -2.75 1.82 7.79
N ARG A 88 -3.04 3.10 7.50
CA ARG A 88 -2.96 3.65 6.14
C ARG A 88 -1.53 3.68 5.61
N LEU A 89 -0.56 4.00 6.46
CA LEU A 89 0.86 3.93 6.09
C LEU A 89 1.29 2.50 5.75
N TYR A 90 0.89 1.50 6.53
CA TYR A 90 1.14 0.10 6.18
C TYR A 90 0.49 -0.30 4.85
N GLN A 91 -0.74 0.14 4.58
CA GLN A 91 -1.41 -0.13 3.31
C GLN A 91 -0.68 0.53 2.13
N ALA A 92 -0.26 1.80 2.27
CA ALA A 92 0.50 2.51 1.25
C ALA A 92 1.89 1.89 1.01
N ASP A 93 2.62 1.53 2.07
CA ASP A 93 3.89 0.79 1.98
C ASP A 93 3.73 -0.53 1.21
N TRP A 94 2.62 -1.24 1.45
CA TRP A 94 2.30 -2.46 0.74
C TRP A 94 2.09 -2.24 -0.76
N LEU A 95 1.44 -1.13 -1.15
CA LEU A 95 1.26 -0.75 -2.56
C LEU A 95 2.59 -0.46 -3.24
N LEU A 96 3.49 0.29 -2.58
CA LEU A 96 4.83 0.59 -3.09
C LEU A 96 5.67 -0.68 -3.29
N ARG A 97 5.62 -1.61 -2.34
CA ARG A 97 6.50 -2.78 -2.35
C ARG A 97 6.04 -3.93 -3.22
N PHE A 98 4.74 -4.12 -3.37
CA PHE A 98 4.19 -5.34 -3.98
C PHE A 98 3.26 -5.10 -5.16
N TYR A 99 2.71 -3.88 -5.30
CA TYR A 99 1.76 -3.56 -6.36
C TYR A 99 2.37 -2.70 -7.47
N GLY A 100 3.63 -2.30 -7.32
CA GLY A 100 4.32 -1.47 -8.29
C GLY A 100 3.76 -0.05 -8.38
N PHE A 101 3.20 0.47 -7.28
CA PHE A 101 2.88 1.89 -7.17
C PHE A 101 4.15 2.70 -6.96
N GLU A 102 4.18 3.86 -7.57
CA GLU A 102 5.19 4.86 -7.29
C GLU A 102 4.74 5.82 -6.19
N LEU A 103 5.69 6.43 -5.48
CA LEU A 103 5.38 7.40 -4.43
C LEU A 103 4.51 8.56 -4.96
N GLY A 104 4.80 9.05 -6.18
CA GLY A 104 4.02 10.11 -6.82
C GLY A 104 2.56 9.73 -7.06
N GLU A 105 2.28 8.46 -7.38
CA GLU A 105 0.91 7.97 -7.55
C GLU A 105 0.14 8.05 -6.22
N ILE A 106 0.76 7.64 -5.11
CA ILE A 106 0.12 7.70 -3.79
C ILE A 106 -0.04 9.14 -3.34
N ALA A 107 0.99 9.97 -3.51
CA ALA A 107 0.98 11.38 -3.14
C ALA A 107 -0.11 12.17 -3.87
N SER A 108 -0.39 11.85 -5.14
CA SER A 108 -1.45 12.50 -5.94
C SER A 108 -2.87 12.31 -5.37
N ALA A 109 -3.06 11.29 -4.51
CA ALA A 109 -4.33 11.00 -3.85
C ALA A 109 -4.38 11.45 -2.38
N THR A 110 -3.34 12.16 -1.90
CA THR A 110 -3.29 12.70 -0.53
C THR A 110 -3.90 14.11 -0.47
N LYS A 111 -4.25 14.53 0.73
CA LYS A 111 -4.65 15.91 1.04
C LYS A 111 -3.59 16.53 1.94
N GLY A 112 -2.87 17.54 1.46
CA GLY A 112 -1.78 18.17 2.21
C GLY A 112 -0.70 17.17 2.66
N GLY A 113 -0.39 16.15 1.84
CA GLY A 113 0.58 15.12 2.16
C GLY A 113 0.06 13.98 3.05
N HIS A 114 -1.18 14.05 3.55
CA HIS A 114 -1.76 13.04 4.43
C HIS A 114 -2.67 12.07 3.69
N LEU A 115 -2.57 10.78 4.03
CA LEU A 115 -3.44 9.72 3.53
C LEU A 115 -4.86 9.88 4.08
N ASP A 116 -5.83 9.47 3.26
CA ASP A 116 -7.22 9.45 3.68
C ASP A 116 -7.43 8.43 4.81
N LEU A 117 -8.03 8.85 5.92
CA LEU A 117 -8.27 7.99 7.07
C LEU A 117 -9.52 7.12 6.92
N GLU A 118 -10.49 7.54 6.09
CA GLU A 118 -11.76 6.83 5.92
C GLU A 118 -11.66 5.68 4.89
N ILE A 119 -10.93 5.91 3.79
CA ILE A 119 -10.77 4.94 2.72
C ILE A 119 -9.31 4.49 2.55
N ASP A 120 -9.10 3.31 2.01
CA ASP A 120 -7.73 2.81 1.79
C ASP A 120 -7.00 3.56 0.66
N PRO A 121 -5.64 3.65 0.69
CA PRO A 121 -4.87 4.42 -0.27
C PRO A 121 -5.07 3.99 -1.73
N LYS A 122 -5.33 2.72 -1.99
CA LYS A 122 -5.57 2.21 -3.34
C LYS A 122 -6.91 2.70 -3.89
N LEU A 123 -7.93 2.69 -3.04
CA LEU A 123 -9.24 3.23 -3.39
C LEU A 123 -9.18 4.76 -3.55
N ALA A 124 -8.47 5.46 -2.66
CA ALA A 124 -8.26 6.91 -2.77
C ALA A 124 -7.62 7.26 -4.12
N TRP A 125 -6.57 6.53 -4.52
CA TRP A 125 -5.93 6.70 -5.81
C TRP A 125 -6.89 6.42 -6.98
N ALA A 126 -7.67 5.33 -6.93
CA ALA A 126 -8.62 4.99 -7.99
C ALA A 126 -9.70 6.05 -8.15
N LEU A 127 -10.18 6.63 -7.05
CA LEU A 127 -11.17 7.73 -7.07
C LEU A 127 -10.58 9.04 -7.63
N ALA A 128 -9.32 9.33 -7.39
CA ALA A 128 -8.61 10.45 -7.98
C ALA A 128 -8.31 10.24 -9.48
N ASN A 129 -8.25 8.98 -9.93
CA ASN A 129 -7.91 8.60 -11.31
C ASN A 129 -9.06 7.88 -12.03
N ARG A 130 -10.31 8.32 -11.84
CA ARG A 130 -11.52 7.66 -12.41
C ARG A 130 -11.44 7.47 -13.92
N HIS A 131 -10.80 8.38 -14.64
CA HIS A 131 -10.62 8.34 -16.10
C HIS A 131 -9.86 7.10 -16.59
N ARG A 132 -9.12 6.40 -15.71
CA ARG A 132 -8.42 5.15 -16.02
C ARG A 132 -9.30 3.90 -15.87
N PHE A 133 -10.52 4.08 -15.43
CA PHE A 133 -11.49 3.02 -15.17
C PHE A 133 -12.74 3.18 -16.04
N PRO A 134 -13.52 2.11 -16.27
CA PRO A 134 -13.32 0.75 -15.76
C PRO A 134 -12.24 -0.01 -16.55
N VAL A 135 -11.58 -0.94 -15.89
CA VAL A 135 -10.51 -1.78 -16.45
C VAL A 135 -11.08 -3.12 -16.92
N ASP A 136 -10.81 -3.51 -18.17
CA ASP A 136 -11.20 -4.83 -18.69
C ASP A 136 -10.23 -5.91 -18.16
N VAL A 137 -10.75 -6.81 -17.31
CA VAL A 137 -9.94 -7.87 -16.70
C VAL A 137 -9.40 -8.88 -17.72
N ASN A 138 -10.05 -8.98 -18.89
CA ASN A 138 -9.67 -9.90 -19.95
C ASN A 138 -8.53 -9.36 -20.84
N ARG A 139 -8.30 -8.04 -20.85
CA ARG A 139 -7.36 -7.38 -21.76
C ARG A 139 -6.25 -6.63 -21.07
N ALA A 140 -6.54 -6.03 -19.90
CA ALA A 140 -5.64 -5.09 -19.24
C ALA A 140 -4.30 -5.72 -18.83
N GLU A 141 -3.25 -4.92 -18.91
CA GLU A 141 -1.92 -5.29 -18.42
C GLU A 141 -1.91 -5.52 -16.90
N ARG A 142 -0.93 -6.31 -16.43
CA ARG A 142 -0.78 -6.67 -15.02
C ARG A 142 -0.80 -5.46 -14.09
N GLU A 143 -0.11 -4.41 -14.48
CA GLU A 143 0.01 -3.18 -13.68
C GLU A 143 -1.35 -2.52 -13.48
N LEU A 144 -2.14 -2.40 -14.54
CA LEU A 144 -3.47 -1.79 -14.47
C LEU A 144 -4.44 -2.66 -13.65
N LEU A 145 -4.36 -3.99 -13.75
CA LEU A 145 -5.12 -4.89 -12.90
C LEU A 145 -4.79 -4.70 -11.40
N LEU A 146 -3.52 -4.44 -11.08
CA LEU A 146 -3.08 -4.15 -9.71
C LEU A 146 -3.61 -2.80 -9.19
N ARG A 147 -4.02 -1.87 -10.05
CA ARG A 147 -4.63 -0.59 -9.68
C ARG A 147 -6.11 -0.71 -9.29
N ILE A 148 -6.79 -1.80 -9.66
CA ILE A 148 -8.21 -1.99 -9.35
C ILE A 148 -8.39 -2.19 -7.83
N PRO A 149 -9.19 -1.36 -7.12
CA PRO A 149 -9.55 -1.59 -5.72
C PRO A 149 -10.11 -3.00 -5.51
N GLY A 150 -9.77 -3.64 -4.41
CA GLY A 150 -10.24 -5.00 -4.11
C GLY A 150 -9.57 -6.13 -4.89
N VAL A 151 -8.65 -5.84 -5.82
CA VAL A 151 -7.88 -6.85 -6.58
C VAL A 151 -6.47 -6.97 -6.00
N GLY A 152 -6.13 -8.13 -5.45
CA GLY A 152 -4.83 -8.42 -4.86
C GLY A 152 -3.84 -9.06 -5.85
N THR A 153 -2.57 -9.10 -5.48
CA THR A 153 -1.49 -9.70 -6.31
C THR A 153 -1.75 -11.16 -6.67
N LYS A 154 -2.29 -11.94 -5.72
CA LYS A 154 -2.68 -13.34 -5.95
C LYS A 154 -3.84 -13.44 -6.94
N SER A 155 -4.85 -12.56 -6.81
CA SER A 155 -6.00 -12.49 -7.73
C SER A 155 -5.55 -12.14 -9.14
N VAL A 156 -4.64 -11.16 -9.28
CA VAL A 156 -4.05 -10.80 -10.59
C VAL A 156 -3.33 -12.00 -11.21
N GLY A 157 -2.54 -12.74 -10.45
CA GLY A 157 -1.89 -13.95 -10.95
C GLY A 157 -2.89 -14.98 -11.51
N ARG A 158 -4.01 -15.20 -10.79
CA ARG A 158 -5.09 -16.11 -11.22
C ARG A 158 -5.82 -15.58 -12.47
N ILE A 159 -6.13 -14.29 -12.52
CA ILE A 159 -6.72 -13.63 -13.69
C ILE A 159 -5.86 -13.84 -14.92
N LEU A 160 -4.57 -13.50 -14.84
CA LEU A 160 -3.62 -13.62 -15.96
C LEU A 160 -3.44 -15.06 -16.42
N ALA A 161 -3.43 -16.02 -15.53
CA ALA A 161 -3.32 -17.44 -15.87
C ALA A 161 -4.60 -17.93 -16.58
N THR A 162 -5.78 -17.65 -16.02
CA THR A 162 -7.04 -18.22 -16.51
C THR A 162 -7.48 -17.56 -17.82
N ARG A 163 -7.28 -16.25 -18.00
CA ARG A 163 -7.71 -15.55 -19.23
C ARG A 163 -7.01 -16.00 -20.50
N ARG A 164 -5.87 -16.71 -20.39
CA ARG A 164 -5.18 -17.34 -21.54
C ARG A 164 -5.99 -18.46 -22.15
N HIS A 165 -6.88 -19.08 -21.40
CA HIS A 165 -7.64 -20.25 -21.80
C HIS A 165 -9.10 -19.92 -22.11
N ARG A 166 -9.69 -18.95 -21.43
CA ARG A 166 -11.07 -18.51 -21.64
C ARG A 166 -11.31 -17.10 -21.14
N ALA A 167 -12.29 -16.40 -21.69
CA ALA A 167 -12.73 -15.13 -21.18
C ALA A 167 -13.34 -15.28 -19.79
N LEU A 168 -13.01 -14.34 -18.89
CA LEU A 168 -13.47 -14.31 -17.52
C LEU A 168 -14.81 -13.62 -17.41
N ARG A 169 -15.72 -14.23 -16.69
CA ARG A 169 -17.00 -13.67 -16.24
C ARG A 169 -16.87 -13.04 -14.87
N TYR A 170 -17.83 -12.23 -14.49
CA TYR A 170 -17.84 -11.54 -13.20
C TYR A 170 -17.78 -12.50 -12.01
N GLU A 171 -18.51 -13.62 -12.05
CA GLU A 171 -18.49 -14.62 -10.98
C GLU A 171 -17.15 -15.36 -10.86
N ASP A 172 -16.38 -15.49 -11.93
CA ASP A 172 -15.03 -16.06 -11.87
C ASP A 172 -14.11 -15.24 -10.97
N LEU A 173 -14.26 -13.91 -10.98
CA LEU A 173 -13.43 -12.99 -10.18
C LEU A 173 -13.62 -13.23 -8.68
N ARG A 174 -14.84 -13.57 -8.25
CA ARG A 174 -15.13 -13.92 -6.87
C ARG A 174 -14.34 -15.16 -6.44
N ARG A 175 -14.36 -16.22 -7.28
CA ARG A 175 -13.59 -17.45 -7.03
C ARG A 175 -12.09 -17.24 -7.02
N MET A 176 -11.61 -16.21 -7.71
CA MET A 176 -10.21 -15.79 -7.75
C MET A 176 -9.79 -14.96 -6.53
N GLY A 177 -10.70 -14.68 -5.60
CA GLY A 177 -10.44 -13.91 -4.39
C GLY A 177 -10.42 -12.40 -4.59
N VAL A 178 -11.13 -11.89 -5.60
CA VAL A 178 -11.38 -10.46 -5.78
C VAL A 178 -12.45 -10.01 -4.78
N ASN A 179 -12.17 -8.94 -4.05
CA ASN A 179 -13.20 -8.26 -3.24
C ASN A 179 -14.15 -7.49 -4.16
N LEU A 180 -15.23 -8.16 -4.60
CA LEU A 180 -16.17 -7.59 -5.54
C LEU A 180 -16.90 -6.37 -4.99
N LYS A 181 -17.08 -6.25 -3.68
CA LYS A 181 -17.69 -5.07 -3.05
C LYS A 181 -16.90 -3.80 -3.39
N GLN A 182 -15.58 -3.88 -3.37
CA GLN A 182 -14.71 -2.76 -3.76
C GLN A 182 -14.47 -2.67 -5.27
N ALA A 183 -14.28 -3.82 -5.94
CA ALA A 183 -13.82 -3.84 -7.32
C ALA A 183 -14.91 -3.51 -8.35
N ARG A 184 -16.18 -3.76 -8.00
CA ARG A 184 -17.34 -3.69 -8.90
C ARG A 184 -17.44 -2.42 -9.76
N PRO A 185 -17.21 -1.20 -9.24
CA PRO A 185 -17.28 0.02 -10.07
C PRO A 185 -16.08 0.19 -11.00
N PHE A 186 -14.97 -0.48 -10.76
CA PHE A 186 -13.67 -0.19 -11.38
C PHE A 186 -13.25 -1.21 -12.43
N LEU A 187 -14.06 -2.25 -12.72
CA LEU A 187 -13.70 -3.29 -13.68
C LEU A 187 -14.84 -3.65 -14.63
N THR A 188 -14.47 -4.21 -15.78
CA THR A 188 -15.38 -4.92 -16.67
C THR A 188 -14.94 -6.38 -16.80
N ALA A 189 -15.91 -7.27 -17.07
CA ALA A 189 -15.72 -8.67 -17.39
C ALA A 189 -16.56 -9.02 -18.63
N LEU A 190 -16.55 -10.27 -19.08
CA LEU A 190 -17.29 -10.69 -20.27
C LEU A 190 -18.80 -10.31 -20.20
N ASP A 191 -19.39 -10.52 -19.03
CA ASP A 191 -20.81 -10.36 -18.72
C ASP A 191 -21.10 -9.22 -17.73
N TRP A 192 -20.10 -8.37 -17.45
CA TRP A 192 -20.23 -7.28 -16.49
C TRP A 192 -19.65 -5.97 -17.00
N ARG A 193 -20.48 -4.92 -16.91
CA ARG A 193 -20.08 -3.54 -17.11
C ARG A 193 -20.60 -2.69 -15.95
N PRO A 194 -19.73 -1.91 -15.29
CA PRO A 194 -20.14 -1.10 -14.15
C PRO A 194 -20.99 0.10 -14.61
N ARG A 195 -21.83 0.57 -13.70
CA ARG A 195 -22.55 1.84 -13.83
C ARG A 195 -22.23 2.73 -12.64
N GLY A 196 -22.21 4.03 -12.84
CA GLY A 196 -22.06 5.01 -11.76
C GLY A 196 -20.62 5.19 -11.26
N LEU A 197 -19.61 4.95 -12.10
CA LEU A 197 -18.23 5.30 -11.79
C LEU A 197 -18.07 6.82 -11.55
N ASP A 198 -18.84 7.62 -12.29
CA ASP A 198 -18.84 9.09 -12.20
C ASP A 198 -19.80 9.64 -11.14
N ALA A 199 -20.50 8.76 -10.41
CA ALA A 199 -21.42 9.19 -9.37
C ALA A 199 -20.69 9.99 -8.29
N ALA A 200 -21.27 11.14 -7.90
CA ALA A 200 -20.68 12.04 -6.90
C ALA A 200 -20.56 11.37 -5.53
N ASP A 201 -21.51 10.49 -5.20
CA ASP A 201 -21.55 9.75 -3.93
C ASP A 201 -20.67 8.49 -3.89
N LEU A 202 -19.91 8.20 -4.97
CA LEU A 202 -19.14 6.96 -5.06
C LEU A 202 -18.17 6.78 -3.88
N ARG A 203 -17.51 7.87 -3.43
CA ARG A 203 -16.64 7.82 -2.25
C ARG A 203 -17.41 7.46 -0.97
N ALA A 204 -18.58 8.07 -0.79
CA ALA A 204 -19.42 7.85 0.41
C ALA A 204 -19.87 6.38 0.55
N ARG A 205 -20.03 5.67 -0.56
CA ARG A 205 -20.38 4.22 -0.55
C ARG A 205 -19.29 3.33 0.05
N PHE A 206 -18.07 3.83 0.15
CA PHE A 206 -16.91 3.09 0.67
C PHE A 206 -16.43 3.62 2.02
N ALA A 207 -16.77 4.84 2.36
CA ALA A 207 -16.46 5.39 3.67
C ALA A 207 -17.22 4.61 4.77
N PRO A 208 -16.65 4.44 5.96
CA PRO A 208 -17.37 3.90 7.08
C PRO A 208 -18.59 4.79 7.37
N PRO A 209 -19.71 4.22 7.86
CA PRO A 209 -20.82 5.03 8.31
C PRO A 209 -20.33 5.99 9.40
N PRO A 210 -20.88 7.20 9.48
CA PRO A 210 -20.54 8.12 10.55
C PRO A 210 -20.78 7.43 11.89
N GLU A 211 -19.83 7.57 12.82
CA GLU A 211 -20.02 7.07 14.19
C GLU A 211 -21.29 7.72 14.76
N GLN A 212 -22.30 6.91 15.02
CA GLN A 212 -23.43 7.35 15.81
C GLN A 212 -22.89 7.58 17.22
N LEU A 213 -22.76 8.84 17.61
CA LEU A 213 -22.61 9.21 19.01
C LEU A 213 -23.81 8.62 19.74
N GLN A 214 -23.58 7.54 20.48
CA GLN A 214 -24.57 7.10 21.46
C GLN A 214 -24.66 8.21 22.49
N LEU A 215 -25.78 8.92 22.46
CA LEU A 215 -26.17 9.78 23.56
C LEU A 215 -26.39 8.88 24.79
N ILE A 216 -25.44 8.93 25.73
CA ILE A 216 -25.54 8.34 27.04
C ILE A 216 -26.33 9.33 27.90
#